data_8e82860ba09ff17f804b460414273bb8
#
_entry.id   8e82860ba09ff17f804b460414273bb8
#
_cell.length_a   1.000
_cell.length_b   1.000
_cell.length_c   1.000
_cell.angle_alpha   90.00
_cell.angle_beta   90.00
_cell.angle_gamma   90.00
#
_symmetry.space_group_name_H-M   'P 1'
#
loop_
_entity.id
_entity.type
_entity.pdbx_description
1 polymer ?
#
loop_
_entity_poly.entity_id
_entity_poly.type
_entity_poly.pdbx_seq_one_letter_code
_entity_poly.pdbx_strand_id
1 'polypeptide(L)'
;MLDGGKPISSWWPVAYALQRINDKRALQPLRELAASSSKYTTAFAVSGLGRLRDPSSTPVILPLLDGKRGLEVTVSAIRAAAQVGAAEAIEPLTTIAADASAHPNLRLESVTALGRLKGASALPILQDLITDAWPVMRIAATTAAAAIDPESFIVVLSSLEPDQDWTVRAALAGVLGTLPADVAVDRLRAMLDDQDKRVIPAVLRALVRQKVPDASTLVLGKADDADYAVRAAVADLIGELKPAGGAEALRGVYKRGQSDLAYDARESALAALAALGASEATETVKAALADKEWAVRLRAVKLLRKLDPSGDYQKTIRPAPGTPPAAYDDRAIIAPEYSPHVFIETAKGTIEFELAVLDAPQTSRNFITLARKGFFNGLAIHRVVPNFVIQGGDSRGDGGGGPGYTIRDELNERPYVRGTVGMALAGKDTGGSQFYIAHSPQPHLDGKYTAFGHVVNGMDVVDRIQQGDVIQRIRVWDGKGWQ
;
A
#
# COMPACT_ATOMS: atom_id res chain seq x y z
N MET A 1 16.50 7.98 25.57
CA MET A 1 15.79 6.69 25.48
C MET A 1 16.45 5.58 26.28
N LEU A 2 17.75 5.66 26.47
CA LEU A 2 18.51 4.76 27.33
C LEU A 2 19.20 5.56 28.42
N ASP A 3 19.23 5.01 29.64
CA ASP A 3 20.05 5.46 30.77
C ASP A 3 20.87 4.26 31.27
N GLY A 4 22.20 4.42 31.32
CA GLY A 4 23.11 3.32 31.64
C GLY A 4 22.92 2.05 30.79
N GLY A 5 22.47 2.18 29.52
CA GLY A 5 22.20 1.07 28.62
C GLY A 5 20.81 0.40 28.81
N LYS A 6 20.00 0.84 29.75
CA LYS A 6 18.63 0.36 30.00
C LYS A 6 17.58 1.31 29.43
N PRO A 7 16.37 0.83 29.07
CA PRO A 7 15.27 1.69 28.67
C PRO A 7 14.88 2.64 29.82
N ILE A 8 14.70 3.93 29.52
CA ILE A 8 14.26 4.93 30.54
C ILE A 8 12.83 4.69 31.03
N SER A 9 12.03 3.93 30.27
CA SER A 9 10.65 3.62 30.58
C SER A 9 10.19 2.39 29.78
N SER A 10 9.20 1.66 30.31
CA SER A 10 8.49 0.60 29.60
C SER A 10 7.34 1.12 28.72
N TRP A 11 7.19 2.43 28.56
CA TRP A 11 6.16 3.02 27.72
C TRP A 11 6.45 2.80 26.24
N TRP A 12 5.41 2.48 25.45
CA TRP A 12 5.54 2.09 24.05
C TRP A 12 6.31 3.07 23.15
N PRO A 13 6.30 4.42 23.33
CA PRO A 13 7.11 5.32 22.52
C PRO A 13 8.61 5.09 22.64
N VAL A 14 9.09 4.59 23.79
CA VAL A 14 10.51 4.22 23.94
C VAL A 14 10.84 3.00 23.10
N ALA A 15 10.00 1.96 23.13
CA ALA A 15 10.16 0.77 22.28
C ALA A 15 10.08 1.14 20.79
N TYR A 16 9.11 1.99 20.42
CA TYR A 16 8.98 2.50 19.04
C TYR A 16 10.23 3.25 18.58
N ALA A 17 10.76 4.14 19.39
CA ALA A 17 11.95 4.90 19.05
C ALA A 17 13.19 4.01 18.89
N LEU A 18 13.39 3.04 19.80
CA LEU A 18 14.49 2.06 19.71
C LEU A 18 14.37 1.18 18.45
N GLN A 19 13.17 0.75 18.10
CA GLN A 19 12.90 0.05 16.85
C GLN A 19 13.32 0.87 15.62
N ARG A 20 13.11 2.20 15.63
CA ARG A 20 13.39 3.08 14.50
C ARG A 20 14.87 3.41 14.30
N ILE A 21 15.64 3.44 15.39
CA ILE A 21 17.08 3.74 15.36
C ILE A 21 17.85 2.65 14.60
N ASN A 22 17.42 1.39 14.69
CA ASN A 22 18.08 0.23 14.06
C ASN A 22 19.58 0.13 14.42
N ASP A 23 19.93 0.34 15.67
CA ASP A 23 21.29 0.28 16.22
C ASP A 23 21.44 -0.96 17.10
N LYS A 24 22.51 -1.72 16.95
CA LYS A 24 22.77 -2.93 17.74
C LYS A 24 22.81 -2.70 19.25
N ARG A 25 23.11 -1.49 19.71
CA ARG A 25 23.01 -1.10 21.12
C ARG A 25 21.61 -1.19 21.69
N ALA A 26 20.58 -1.17 20.81
CA ALA A 26 19.20 -1.35 21.22
C ALA A 26 18.82 -2.82 21.48
N LEU A 27 19.68 -3.81 21.15
CA LEU A 27 19.34 -5.22 21.24
C LEU A 27 18.89 -5.63 22.64
N GLN A 28 19.71 -5.39 23.66
CA GLN A 28 19.38 -5.75 25.05
C GLN A 28 18.18 -4.94 25.59
N PRO A 29 18.11 -3.61 25.41
CA PRO A 29 16.92 -2.84 25.78
C PRO A 29 15.64 -3.33 25.13
N LEU A 30 15.66 -3.71 23.86
CA LEU A 30 14.48 -4.25 23.17
C LEU A 30 14.07 -5.63 23.72
N ARG A 31 15.02 -6.49 24.12
CA ARG A 31 14.71 -7.75 24.81
C ARG A 31 14.00 -7.52 26.15
N GLU A 32 14.46 -6.56 26.93
CA GLU A 32 13.82 -6.18 28.18
C GLU A 32 12.40 -5.66 27.95
N LEU A 33 12.22 -4.77 26.96
CA LEU A 33 10.90 -4.22 26.60
C LEU A 33 9.96 -5.27 26.01
N ALA A 34 10.46 -6.32 25.36
CA ALA A 34 9.65 -7.44 24.84
C ALA A 34 8.96 -8.23 25.97
N ALA A 35 9.47 -8.19 27.21
CA ALA A 35 8.86 -8.79 28.38
C ALA A 35 7.76 -7.92 29.03
N SER A 36 7.52 -6.68 28.54
CA SER A 36 6.50 -5.76 29.07
C SER A 36 5.09 -6.37 29.03
N SER A 37 4.23 -6.00 29.96
CA SER A 37 2.80 -6.35 29.93
C SER A 37 2.00 -5.55 28.88
N SER A 38 2.52 -4.41 28.44
CA SER A 38 1.90 -3.56 27.42
C SER A 38 2.05 -4.19 26.02
N LYS A 39 0.93 -4.49 25.36
CA LYS A 39 0.93 -5.09 24.01
C LYS A 39 1.69 -4.25 22.98
N TYR A 40 1.55 -2.93 23.00
CA TYR A 40 2.26 -2.06 22.05
C TYR A 40 3.75 -1.98 22.33
N THR A 41 4.15 -1.93 23.61
CA THR A 41 5.57 -1.97 23.98
C THR A 41 6.21 -3.25 23.49
N THR A 42 5.58 -4.39 23.77
CA THR A 42 6.05 -5.70 23.30
C THR A 42 6.08 -5.77 21.77
N ALA A 43 5.01 -5.37 21.09
CA ALA A 43 4.94 -5.43 19.62
C ALA A 43 6.04 -4.59 18.95
N PHE A 44 6.29 -3.35 19.42
CA PHE A 44 7.37 -2.51 18.90
C PHE A 44 8.75 -3.05 19.25
N ALA A 45 8.93 -3.56 20.47
CA ALA A 45 10.20 -4.15 20.88
C ALA A 45 10.55 -5.37 20.02
N VAL A 46 9.61 -6.28 19.82
CA VAL A 46 9.77 -7.48 18.99
C VAL A 46 10.01 -7.11 17.52
N SER A 47 9.27 -6.13 17.00
CA SER A 47 9.54 -5.59 15.65
C SER A 47 10.94 -5.01 15.53
N GLY A 48 11.46 -4.36 16.58
CA GLY A 48 12.83 -3.86 16.66
C GLY A 48 13.87 -4.98 16.63
N LEU A 49 13.64 -6.05 17.39
CA LEU A 49 14.49 -7.25 17.37
C LEU A 49 14.56 -7.88 15.98
N GLY A 50 13.43 -8.00 15.29
CA GLY A 50 13.37 -8.45 13.91
C GLY A 50 14.19 -7.58 12.95
N ARG A 51 14.10 -6.25 13.07
CA ARG A 51 14.83 -5.30 12.22
C ARG A 51 16.35 -5.37 12.42
N LEU A 52 16.82 -5.64 13.63
CA LEU A 52 18.22 -5.85 13.92
C LEU A 52 18.78 -7.12 13.27
N ARG A 53 17.92 -8.06 12.86
CA ARG A 53 18.27 -9.33 12.20
C ARG A 53 19.32 -10.14 12.99
N ASP A 54 19.25 -10.08 14.31
CA ASP A 54 20.17 -10.81 15.19
C ASP A 54 19.54 -12.13 15.63
N PRO A 55 20.07 -13.31 15.19
CA PRO A 55 19.51 -14.62 15.50
C PRO A 55 19.45 -14.90 17.01
N SER A 56 20.28 -14.25 17.82
CA SER A 56 20.24 -14.38 19.29
C SER A 56 18.94 -13.85 19.92
N SER A 57 18.06 -13.20 19.12
CA SER A 57 16.72 -12.79 19.54
C SER A 57 15.67 -13.91 19.44
N THR A 58 15.97 -15.00 18.76
CA THR A 58 15.04 -16.15 18.57
C THR A 58 14.40 -16.63 19.87
N PRO A 59 15.13 -16.84 20.99
CA PRO A 59 14.51 -17.31 22.25
C PRO A 59 13.49 -16.35 22.85
N VAL A 60 13.58 -15.04 22.55
CA VAL A 60 12.62 -14.03 22.97
C VAL A 60 11.38 -14.01 22.08
N ILE A 61 11.57 -14.28 20.78
CA ILE A 61 10.52 -14.18 19.76
C ILE A 61 9.61 -15.41 19.75
N LEU A 62 10.18 -16.63 19.79
CA LEU A 62 9.44 -17.88 19.65
C LEU A 62 8.25 -18.05 20.61
N PRO A 63 8.38 -17.76 21.92
CA PRO A 63 7.26 -17.90 22.86
C PRO A 63 6.07 -16.99 22.54
N LEU A 64 6.28 -15.91 21.77
CA LEU A 64 5.24 -14.93 21.41
C LEU A 64 4.40 -15.35 20.19
N LEU A 65 4.72 -16.49 19.59
CA LEU A 65 3.94 -17.07 18.49
C LEU A 65 2.67 -17.79 18.99
N ASP A 66 2.54 -18.04 20.30
CA ASP A 66 1.43 -18.78 20.91
C ASP A 66 0.07 -18.04 20.93
N GLY A 67 0.04 -16.81 20.47
CA GLY A 67 -1.18 -15.99 20.38
C GLY A 67 -1.69 -15.39 21.71
N LYS A 68 -1.17 -15.83 22.87
CA LYS A 68 -1.70 -15.44 24.20
C LYS A 68 -1.56 -13.96 24.53
N ARG A 69 -0.65 -13.26 23.86
CA ARG A 69 -0.38 -11.84 24.08
C ARG A 69 -1.11 -10.90 23.11
N GLY A 70 -2.03 -11.46 22.31
CA GLY A 70 -2.88 -10.72 21.39
C GLY A 70 -2.31 -10.58 19.98
N LEU A 71 -3.18 -10.17 19.06
CA LEU A 71 -2.91 -10.10 17.63
C LEU A 71 -1.67 -9.28 17.29
N GLU A 72 -1.53 -8.10 17.91
CA GLU A 72 -0.44 -7.15 17.60
C GLU A 72 0.94 -7.72 17.94
N VAL A 73 1.03 -8.46 19.06
CA VAL A 73 2.27 -9.10 19.49
C VAL A 73 2.61 -10.27 18.59
N THR A 74 1.61 -11.13 18.31
CA THR A 74 1.82 -12.34 17.50
C THR A 74 2.22 -11.98 16.06
N VAL A 75 1.56 -11.00 15.42
CA VAL A 75 1.96 -10.50 14.09
C VAL A 75 3.42 -9.99 14.11
N SER A 76 3.78 -9.22 15.14
CA SER A 76 5.16 -8.73 15.28
C SER A 76 6.16 -9.87 15.45
N ALA A 77 5.80 -10.91 16.22
CA ALA A 77 6.63 -12.10 16.44
C ALA A 77 6.82 -12.92 15.16
N ILE A 78 5.75 -13.16 14.40
CA ILE A 78 5.81 -13.86 13.11
C ILE A 78 6.78 -13.16 12.16
N ARG A 79 6.61 -11.83 12.01
CA ARG A 79 7.47 -11.03 11.14
C ARG A 79 8.92 -11.00 11.62
N ALA A 80 9.13 -10.88 12.94
CA ALA A 80 10.45 -10.87 13.52
C ALA A 80 11.17 -12.23 13.36
N ALA A 81 10.47 -13.35 13.57
CA ALA A 81 11.01 -14.69 13.35
C ALA A 81 11.54 -14.85 11.91
N ALA A 82 10.75 -14.42 10.92
CA ALA A 82 11.18 -14.44 9.52
C ALA A 82 12.37 -13.51 9.23
N GLN A 83 12.45 -12.34 9.89
CA GLN A 83 13.53 -11.37 9.70
C GLN A 83 14.86 -11.80 10.31
N VAL A 84 14.83 -12.48 11.46
CA VAL A 84 16.04 -13.02 12.12
C VAL A 84 16.48 -14.37 11.54
N GLY A 85 15.64 -15.00 10.70
CA GLY A 85 15.93 -16.30 10.10
C GLY A 85 15.75 -17.47 11.08
N ALA A 86 14.79 -17.36 12.01
CA ALA A 86 14.53 -18.39 13.03
C ALA A 86 13.93 -19.66 12.39
N ALA A 87 14.75 -20.64 12.07
CA ALA A 87 14.30 -21.92 11.50
C ALA A 87 13.35 -22.68 12.44
N GLU A 88 13.53 -22.52 13.74
CA GLU A 88 12.69 -23.13 14.78
C GLU A 88 11.24 -22.61 14.75
N ALA A 89 10.99 -21.49 14.08
CA ALA A 89 9.65 -20.94 13.89
C ALA A 89 8.86 -21.67 12.79
N ILE A 90 9.50 -22.47 11.92
CA ILE A 90 8.83 -23.08 10.77
C ILE A 90 7.65 -23.96 11.20
N GLU A 91 7.83 -24.83 12.19
CA GLU A 91 6.77 -25.72 12.67
C GLU A 91 5.60 -24.96 13.34
N PRO A 92 5.82 -24.04 14.29
CA PRO A 92 4.75 -23.21 14.84
C PRO A 92 4.02 -22.38 13.77
N LEU A 93 4.73 -21.82 12.80
CA LEU A 93 4.12 -21.04 11.72
C LEU A 93 3.29 -21.92 10.78
N THR A 94 3.74 -23.16 10.51
CA THR A 94 2.98 -24.15 9.72
C THR A 94 1.68 -24.50 10.43
N THR A 95 1.72 -24.70 11.74
CA THR A 95 0.53 -24.95 12.56
C THR A 95 -0.47 -23.79 12.49
N ILE A 96 -0.01 -22.54 12.64
CA ILE A 96 -0.88 -21.35 12.53
C ILE A 96 -1.47 -21.22 11.11
N ALA A 97 -0.68 -21.48 10.07
CA ALA A 97 -1.14 -21.41 8.68
C ALA A 97 -2.25 -22.43 8.37
N ALA A 98 -2.13 -23.64 8.95
CA ALA A 98 -3.07 -24.74 8.76
C ALA A 98 -4.35 -24.61 9.58
N ASP A 99 -4.33 -23.88 10.71
CA ASP A 99 -5.48 -23.72 11.59
C ASP A 99 -6.53 -22.80 10.99
N ALA A 100 -7.60 -23.35 10.41
CA ALA A 100 -8.71 -22.59 9.84
C ALA A 100 -9.45 -21.72 10.88
N SER A 101 -9.33 -22.03 12.17
CA SER A 101 -9.93 -21.24 13.27
C SER A 101 -9.07 -20.06 13.70
N ALA A 102 -7.79 -20.05 13.34
CA ALA A 102 -6.89 -18.96 13.65
C ALA A 102 -7.29 -17.66 12.89
N HIS A 103 -6.94 -16.53 13.49
CA HIS A 103 -7.22 -15.23 12.88
C HIS A 103 -6.64 -15.15 11.46
N PRO A 104 -7.41 -14.78 10.42
CA PRO A 104 -6.97 -14.83 9.02
C PRO A 104 -5.65 -14.09 8.75
N ASN A 105 -5.44 -12.95 9.42
CA ASN A 105 -4.20 -12.19 9.29
C ASN A 105 -2.99 -12.93 9.89
N LEU A 106 -3.16 -13.76 10.95
CA LEU A 106 -2.08 -14.57 11.49
C LEU A 106 -1.72 -15.71 10.53
N ARG A 107 -2.72 -16.36 9.93
CA ARG A 107 -2.52 -17.36 8.89
C ARG A 107 -1.73 -16.77 7.71
N LEU A 108 -2.17 -15.63 7.21
CA LEU A 108 -1.53 -14.93 6.07
C LEU A 108 -0.08 -14.54 6.36
N GLU A 109 0.17 -13.94 7.53
CA GLU A 109 1.53 -13.57 7.96
C GLU A 109 2.42 -14.81 8.12
N SER A 110 1.88 -15.92 8.63
CA SER A 110 2.60 -17.20 8.78
C SER A 110 2.99 -17.77 7.43
N VAL A 111 2.07 -17.82 6.46
CA VAL A 111 2.36 -18.25 5.08
C VAL A 111 3.47 -17.39 4.45
N THR A 112 3.37 -16.07 4.63
CA THR A 112 4.40 -15.15 4.13
C THR A 112 5.77 -15.37 4.80
N ALA A 113 5.77 -15.63 6.10
CA ALA A 113 6.99 -15.88 6.87
C ALA A 113 7.64 -17.24 6.48
N LEU A 114 6.84 -18.29 6.25
CA LEU A 114 7.30 -19.60 5.78
C LEU A 114 8.04 -19.50 4.44
N GLY A 115 7.51 -18.70 3.49
CA GLY A 115 8.19 -18.44 2.22
C GLY A 115 9.56 -17.77 2.41
N ARG A 116 9.67 -16.82 3.34
CA ARG A 116 10.94 -16.14 3.65
C ARG A 116 11.94 -17.02 4.35
N LEU A 117 11.48 -17.91 5.25
CA LEU A 117 12.31 -18.87 5.95
C LEU A 117 12.69 -20.07 5.09
N LYS A 118 12.10 -20.21 3.89
CA LYS A 118 12.26 -21.36 3.01
C LYS A 118 11.94 -22.68 3.71
N GLY A 119 10.83 -22.69 4.45
CA GLY A 119 10.40 -23.84 5.26
C GLY A 119 9.87 -24.98 4.39
N ALA A 120 10.73 -25.86 3.90
CA ALA A 120 10.36 -26.96 2.99
C ALA A 120 9.28 -27.89 3.57
N SER A 121 9.27 -28.12 4.89
CA SER A 121 8.24 -28.92 5.56
C SER A 121 6.83 -28.34 5.47
N ALA A 122 6.70 -27.05 5.15
CA ALA A 122 5.41 -26.39 4.97
C ALA A 122 4.84 -26.52 3.53
N LEU A 123 5.59 -27.08 2.57
CA LEU A 123 5.12 -27.16 1.18
C LEU A 123 3.75 -27.82 1.03
N PRO A 124 3.41 -28.94 1.74
CA PRO A 124 2.09 -29.53 1.59
C PRO A 124 0.95 -28.57 1.92
N ILE A 125 1.02 -27.88 3.07
CA ILE A 125 -0.03 -26.90 3.43
C ILE A 125 -0.05 -25.69 2.50
N LEU A 126 1.11 -25.24 2.00
CA LEU A 126 1.16 -24.16 1.03
C LEU A 126 0.48 -24.53 -0.30
N GLN A 127 0.66 -25.78 -0.76
CA GLN A 127 -0.01 -26.30 -1.95
C GLN A 127 -1.53 -26.34 -1.78
N ASP A 128 -2.03 -26.76 -0.61
CA ASP A 128 -3.47 -26.72 -0.30
C ASP A 128 -4.01 -25.29 -0.33
N LEU A 129 -3.26 -24.33 0.24
CA LEU A 129 -3.66 -22.92 0.32
C LEU A 129 -3.61 -22.17 -1.02
N ILE A 130 -3.01 -22.73 -2.07
CA ILE A 130 -3.08 -22.15 -3.43
C ILE A 130 -4.52 -22.10 -3.96
N THR A 131 -5.40 -22.95 -3.44
CA THR A 131 -6.83 -22.99 -3.79
C THR A 131 -7.75 -22.45 -2.70
N ASP A 132 -7.21 -21.74 -1.69
CA ASP A 132 -8.01 -21.14 -0.61
C ASP A 132 -9.09 -20.18 -1.16
N ALA A 133 -10.23 -20.09 -0.49
CA ALA A 133 -11.32 -19.21 -0.88
C ALA A 133 -10.92 -17.73 -0.91
N TRP A 134 -9.95 -17.32 -0.07
CA TRP A 134 -9.49 -15.94 0.03
C TRP A 134 -8.35 -15.65 -0.96
N PRO A 135 -8.55 -14.77 -1.97
CA PRO A 135 -7.54 -14.49 -3.01
C PRO A 135 -6.16 -14.11 -2.47
N VAL A 136 -6.12 -13.34 -1.39
CA VAL A 136 -4.86 -12.90 -0.76
C VAL A 136 -4.08 -14.08 -0.17
N MET A 137 -4.78 -15.09 0.36
CA MET A 137 -4.14 -16.32 0.81
C MET A 137 -3.56 -17.10 -0.36
N ARG A 138 -4.30 -17.23 -1.48
CA ARG A 138 -3.79 -17.86 -2.70
C ARG A 138 -2.52 -17.19 -3.21
N ILE A 139 -2.49 -15.85 -3.22
CA ILE A 139 -1.30 -15.06 -3.59
C ILE A 139 -0.11 -15.40 -2.68
N ALA A 140 -0.33 -15.38 -1.36
CA ALA A 140 0.73 -15.65 -0.38
C ALA A 140 1.27 -17.08 -0.51
N ALA A 141 0.38 -18.07 -0.63
CA ALA A 141 0.73 -19.48 -0.78
C ALA A 141 1.50 -19.74 -2.08
N THR A 142 1.01 -19.21 -3.22
CA THR A 142 1.68 -19.27 -4.52
C THR A 142 3.09 -18.68 -4.45
N THR A 143 3.22 -17.50 -3.86
CA THR A 143 4.50 -16.82 -3.72
C THR A 143 5.46 -17.57 -2.80
N ALA A 144 4.95 -18.11 -1.69
CA ALA A 144 5.75 -18.86 -0.73
C ALA A 144 6.21 -20.21 -1.32
N ALA A 145 5.32 -20.96 -1.95
CA ALA A 145 5.65 -22.24 -2.58
C ALA A 145 6.72 -22.09 -3.66
N ALA A 146 6.55 -21.11 -4.57
CA ALA A 146 7.54 -20.81 -5.61
C ALA A 146 8.89 -20.36 -5.05
N ALA A 147 8.91 -19.66 -3.91
CA ALA A 147 10.14 -19.20 -3.27
C ALA A 147 10.89 -20.35 -2.56
N ILE A 148 10.16 -21.34 -2.03
CA ILE A 148 10.73 -22.48 -1.32
C ILE A 148 11.28 -23.52 -2.29
N ASP A 149 10.44 -23.95 -3.24
CA ASP A 149 10.77 -25.01 -4.22
C ASP A 149 10.17 -24.65 -5.58
N PRO A 150 10.93 -23.92 -6.42
CA PRO A 150 10.48 -23.56 -7.76
C PRO A 150 10.15 -24.75 -8.66
N GLU A 151 10.88 -25.87 -8.54
CA GLU A 151 10.69 -27.05 -9.38
C GLU A 151 9.35 -27.74 -9.08
N SER A 152 9.08 -28.03 -7.81
CA SER A 152 7.78 -28.56 -7.39
C SER A 152 6.64 -27.60 -7.70
N PHE A 153 6.85 -26.30 -7.57
CA PHE A 153 5.85 -25.30 -7.90
C PHE A 153 5.50 -25.30 -9.39
N ILE A 154 6.46 -25.48 -10.28
CA ILE A 154 6.22 -25.58 -11.74
C ILE A 154 5.29 -26.74 -12.06
N VAL A 155 5.44 -27.86 -11.37
CA VAL A 155 4.54 -29.04 -11.54
C VAL A 155 3.12 -28.67 -11.11
N VAL A 156 2.96 -28.06 -9.95
CA VAL A 156 1.64 -27.58 -9.47
C VAL A 156 1.04 -26.58 -10.45
N LEU A 157 1.82 -25.62 -10.90
CA LEU A 157 1.41 -24.57 -11.83
C LEU A 157 0.89 -25.16 -13.16
N SER A 158 1.42 -26.29 -13.62
CA SER A 158 1.00 -26.91 -14.89
C SER A 158 -0.43 -27.45 -14.84
N SER A 159 -0.97 -27.70 -13.65
CA SER A 159 -2.34 -28.19 -13.43
C SER A 159 -3.33 -27.10 -13.02
N LEU A 160 -2.88 -25.84 -12.83
CA LEU A 160 -3.74 -24.73 -12.42
C LEU A 160 -4.33 -24.01 -13.60
N GLU A 161 -5.66 -23.88 -13.59
CA GLU A 161 -6.39 -22.98 -14.48
C GLU A 161 -6.15 -21.52 -14.10
N PRO A 162 -6.33 -20.56 -15.02
CA PRO A 162 -6.27 -19.15 -14.71
C PRO A 162 -7.24 -18.76 -13.60
N ASP A 163 -6.75 -18.12 -12.55
CA ASP A 163 -7.58 -17.72 -11.41
C ASP A 163 -8.63 -16.67 -11.83
N GLN A 164 -9.83 -16.76 -11.27
CA GLN A 164 -10.91 -15.80 -11.53
C GLN A 164 -10.58 -14.40 -11.02
N ASP A 165 -9.81 -14.31 -9.92
CA ASP A 165 -9.41 -13.04 -9.32
C ASP A 165 -8.18 -12.46 -10.03
N TRP A 166 -8.31 -11.24 -10.54
CA TRP A 166 -7.24 -10.56 -11.26
C TRP A 166 -6.00 -10.33 -10.39
N THR A 167 -6.16 -10.13 -9.07
CA THR A 167 -5.03 -9.91 -8.16
C THR A 167 -4.13 -11.14 -8.07
N VAL A 168 -4.73 -12.33 -8.10
CA VAL A 168 -4.00 -13.60 -8.13
C VAL A 168 -3.26 -13.76 -9.45
N ARG A 169 -3.91 -13.45 -10.59
CA ARG A 169 -3.26 -13.51 -11.91
C ARG A 169 -2.10 -12.50 -12.00
N ALA A 170 -2.28 -11.28 -11.50
CA ALA A 170 -1.22 -10.28 -11.47
C ALA A 170 -0.03 -10.72 -10.57
N ALA A 171 -0.32 -11.32 -9.41
CA ALA A 171 0.70 -11.87 -8.53
C ALA A 171 1.44 -13.05 -9.17
N LEU A 172 0.71 -13.94 -9.86
CA LEU A 172 1.30 -15.04 -10.62
C LEU A 172 2.26 -14.53 -11.70
N ALA A 173 1.92 -13.47 -12.43
CA ALA A 173 2.86 -12.86 -13.38
C ALA A 173 4.16 -12.41 -12.69
N GLY A 174 4.06 -11.85 -11.47
CA GLY A 174 5.22 -11.49 -10.65
C GLY A 174 6.08 -12.70 -10.28
N VAL A 175 5.46 -13.82 -9.92
CA VAL A 175 6.14 -15.09 -9.62
C VAL A 175 6.80 -15.66 -10.87
N LEU A 176 6.09 -15.73 -11.99
CA LEU A 176 6.63 -16.18 -13.28
C LEU A 176 7.88 -15.38 -13.69
N GLY A 177 7.91 -14.08 -13.38
CA GLY A 177 9.11 -13.25 -13.60
C GLY A 177 10.35 -13.69 -12.82
N THR A 178 10.25 -14.65 -11.89
CA THR A 178 11.37 -15.19 -11.09
C THR A 178 11.71 -16.65 -11.41
N LEU A 179 10.87 -17.32 -12.20
CA LEU A 179 11.09 -18.71 -12.62
C LEU A 179 11.99 -18.80 -13.87
N PRO A 180 12.49 -19.99 -14.24
CA PRO A 180 13.22 -20.19 -15.50
C PRO A 180 12.44 -19.70 -16.72
N ALA A 181 13.15 -19.09 -17.67
CA ALA A 181 12.52 -18.43 -18.83
C ALA A 181 11.75 -19.38 -19.76
N ASP A 182 12.23 -20.59 -19.93
CA ASP A 182 11.61 -21.67 -20.71
C ASP A 182 10.24 -22.09 -20.19
N VAL A 183 9.99 -21.90 -18.89
CA VAL A 183 8.70 -22.18 -18.26
C VAL A 183 7.79 -20.93 -18.25
N ALA A 184 8.39 -19.76 -18.04
CA ALA A 184 7.66 -18.54 -17.71
C ALA A 184 7.22 -17.73 -18.94
N VAL A 185 8.07 -17.62 -19.97
CA VAL A 185 7.91 -16.61 -21.03
C VAL A 185 6.65 -16.81 -21.85
N ASP A 186 6.37 -18.04 -22.31
CA ASP A 186 5.19 -18.29 -23.12
C ASP A 186 3.89 -18.03 -22.36
N ARG A 187 3.87 -18.37 -21.07
CA ARG A 187 2.73 -18.11 -20.20
C ARG A 187 2.54 -16.61 -19.94
N LEU A 188 3.63 -15.87 -19.69
CA LEU A 188 3.59 -14.41 -19.56
C LEU A 188 3.10 -13.75 -20.87
N ARG A 189 3.52 -14.24 -22.03
CA ARG A 189 3.03 -13.72 -23.33
C ARG A 189 1.53 -13.92 -23.48
N ALA A 190 1.00 -15.10 -23.14
CA ALA A 190 -0.44 -15.36 -23.15
C ALA A 190 -1.22 -14.42 -22.20
N MET A 191 -0.61 -14.05 -21.06
CA MET A 191 -1.23 -13.11 -20.10
C MET A 191 -1.23 -11.65 -20.57
N LEU A 192 -0.56 -11.27 -21.66
CA LEU A 192 -0.64 -9.90 -22.23
C LEU A 192 -2.03 -9.55 -22.78
N ASP A 193 -2.86 -10.55 -23.02
CA ASP A 193 -4.23 -10.41 -23.51
C ASP A 193 -5.27 -10.64 -22.39
N ASP A 194 -4.85 -10.55 -21.12
CA ASP A 194 -5.76 -10.68 -19.98
C ASP A 194 -6.94 -9.71 -20.09
N GLN A 195 -8.13 -10.20 -19.77
CA GLN A 195 -9.37 -9.43 -19.80
C GLN A 195 -9.34 -8.24 -18.83
N ASP A 196 -8.66 -8.39 -17.69
CA ASP A 196 -8.50 -7.32 -16.71
C ASP A 196 -7.19 -6.57 -16.94
N LYS A 197 -7.32 -5.32 -17.35
CA LYS A 197 -6.17 -4.45 -17.66
C LYS A 197 -5.21 -4.24 -16.49
N ARG A 198 -5.66 -4.45 -15.25
CA ARG A 198 -4.83 -4.36 -14.04
C ARG A 198 -3.77 -5.46 -13.95
N VAL A 199 -3.92 -6.55 -14.71
CA VAL A 199 -2.91 -7.63 -14.81
C VAL A 199 -1.73 -7.23 -15.68
N ILE A 200 -1.96 -6.47 -16.75
CA ILE A 200 -0.97 -6.15 -17.78
C ILE A 200 0.31 -5.49 -17.24
N PRO A 201 0.24 -4.52 -16.31
CA PRO A 201 1.46 -3.93 -15.70
C PRO A 201 2.40 -4.96 -15.05
N ALA A 202 1.85 -5.96 -14.37
CA ALA A 202 2.64 -7.02 -13.74
C ALA A 202 3.30 -7.93 -14.78
N VAL A 203 2.56 -8.26 -15.85
CA VAL A 203 3.06 -9.09 -16.96
C VAL A 203 4.21 -8.39 -17.69
N LEU A 204 4.05 -7.11 -18.05
CA LEU A 204 5.12 -6.35 -18.72
C LEU A 204 6.39 -6.29 -17.87
N ARG A 205 6.26 -6.00 -16.55
CA ARG A 205 7.40 -6.00 -15.63
C ARG A 205 8.07 -7.36 -15.54
N ALA A 206 7.29 -8.45 -15.55
CA ALA A 206 7.82 -9.81 -15.53
C ALA A 206 8.59 -10.15 -16.80
N LEU A 207 8.08 -9.81 -17.99
CA LEU A 207 8.75 -10.01 -19.27
C LEU A 207 10.07 -9.20 -19.36
N VAL A 208 10.06 -7.95 -18.87
CA VAL A 208 11.29 -7.15 -18.78
C VAL A 208 12.30 -7.78 -17.83
N ARG A 209 11.87 -8.28 -16.68
CA ARG A 209 12.72 -9.00 -15.72
C ARG A 209 13.31 -10.28 -16.33
N GLN A 210 12.56 -11.00 -17.14
CA GLN A 210 12.99 -12.17 -17.91
C GLN A 210 13.96 -11.80 -19.05
N LYS A 211 14.15 -10.52 -19.34
CA LYS A 211 15.03 -10.00 -20.40
C LYS A 211 14.70 -10.60 -21.77
N VAL A 212 13.40 -10.76 -22.08
CA VAL A 212 13.00 -11.26 -23.40
C VAL A 212 13.54 -10.34 -24.51
N PRO A 213 14.01 -10.88 -25.65
CA PRO A 213 14.69 -10.07 -26.67
C PRO A 213 13.85 -8.92 -27.23
N ASP A 214 12.54 -9.10 -27.30
CA ASP A 214 11.56 -8.13 -27.81
C ASP A 214 10.87 -7.29 -26.70
N ALA A 215 11.40 -7.28 -25.48
CA ALA A 215 10.82 -6.54 -24.34
C ALA A 215 10.50 -5.07 -24.70
N SER A 216 11.43 -4.39 -25.39
CA SER A 216 11.24 -3.00 -25.82
C SER A 216 10.04 -2.85 -26.78
N THR A 217 9.88 -3.76 -27.72
CA THR A 217 8.76 -3.75 -28.68
C THR A 217 7.43 -3.99 -27.97
N LEU A 218 7.38 -4.96 -27.05
CA LEU A 218 6.19 -5.26 -26.25
C LEU A 218 5.77 -4.07 -25.39
N VAL A 219 6.72 -3.42 -24.74
CA VAL A 219 6.46 -2.23 -23.91
C VAL A 219 5.97 -1.08 -24.77
N LEU A 220 6.68 -0.74 -25.87
CA LEU A 220 6.28 0.35 -26.75
C LEU A 220 4.88 0.10 -27.38
N GLY A 221 4.55 -1.14 -27.70
CA GLY A 221 3.25 -1.52 -28.26
C GLY A 221 2.06 -1.26 -27.33
N LYS A 222 2.29 -1.07 -26.02
CA LYS A 222 1.25 -0.72 -25.03
C LYS A 222 1.26 0.76 -24.63
N ALA A 223 2.07 1.62 -25.27
CA ALA A 223 2.16 3.03 -24.92
C ALA A 223 0.87 3.83 -25.15
N ASP A 224 0.01 3.36 -26.05
CA ASP A 224 -1.30 3.97 -26.35
C ASP A 224 -2.48 3.16 -25.80
N ASP A 225 -2.27 2.29 -24.80
CA ASP A 225 -3.36 1.52 -24.19
C ASP A 225 -4.42 2.47 -23.61
N ALA A 226 -5.68 2.03 -23.63
CA ALA A 226 -6.79 2.82 -23.09
C ALA A 226 -6.67 3.05 -21.57
N ASP A 227 -6.13 2.07 -20.86
CA ASP A 227 -5.98 2.12 -19.40
C ASP A 227 -4.76 2.97 -19.01
N TYR A 228 -4.97 3.98 -18.17
CA TYR A 228 -3.92 4.89 -17.73
C TYR A 228 -2.84 4.21 -16.86
N ALA A 229 -3.21 3.18 -16.08
CA ALA A 229 -2.24 2.47 -15.24
C ALA A 229 -1.33 1.57 -16.07
N VAL A 230 -1.84 1.02 -17.17
CA VAL A 230 -1.00 0.34 -18.18
C VAL A 230 -0.01 1.33 -18.77
N ARG A 231 -0.48 2.51 -19.22
CA ARG A 231 0.41 3.55 -19.77
C ARG A 231 1.43 4.06 -18.74
N ALA A 232 1.06 4.19 -17.46
CA ALA A 232 2.00 4.54 -16.39
C ALA A 232 3.12 3.49 -16.25
N ALA A 233 2.77 2.21 -16.20
CA ALA A 233 3.74 1.12 -16.14
C ALA A 233 4.65 1.07 -17.38
N VAL A 234 4.08 1.29 -18.55
CA VAL A 234 4.83 1.40 -19.81
C VAL A 234 5.83 2.55 -19.76
N ALA A 235 5.42 3.72 -19.27
CA ALA A 235 6.31 4.86 -19.13
C ALA A 235 7.48 4.55 -18.19
N ASP A 236 7.22 3.93 -17.03
CA ASP A 236 8.28 3.51 -16.10
C ASP A 236 9.27 2.55 -16.77
N LEU A 237 8.76 1.55 -17.52
CA LEU A 237 9.59 0.56 -18.22
C LEU A 237 10.37 1.17 -19.40
N ILE A 238 9.82 2.16 -20.12
CA ILE A 238 10.56 2.92 -21.12
C ILE A 238 11.73 3.66 -20.46
N GLY A 239 11.51 4.26 -19.30
CA GLY A 239 12.56 4.93 -18.52
C GLY A 239 13.70 3.99 -18.08
N GLU A 240 13.36 2.73 -17.80
CA GLU A 240 14.32 1.67 -17.45
C GLU A 240 15.09 1.15 -18.68
N LEU A 241 14.36 0.74 -19.74
CA LEU A 241 14.91 0.09 -20.93
C LEU A 241 15.58 1.06 -21.90
N LYS A 242 15.14 2.33 -21.91
CA LYS A 242 15.60 3.39 -22.81
C LYS A 242 15.61 2.99 -24.30
N PRO A 243 14.51 2.43 -24.82
CA PRO A 243 14.46 1.95 -26.19
C PRO A 243 14.51 3.10 -27.21
N ALA A 244 14.95 2.81 -28.42
CA ALA A 244 14.79 3.72 -29.56
C ALA A 244 13.29 4.06 -29.73
N GLY A 245 12.95 5.34 -29.98
CA GLY A 245 11.56 5.83 -30.02
C GLY A 245 10.89 6.04 -28.66
N GLY A 246 11.55 5.69 -27.56
CA GLY A 246 10.99 5.81 -26.21
C GLY A 246 10.58 7.24 -25.84
N ALA A 247 11.37 8.25 -26.22
CA ALA A 247 11.05 9.65 -25.94
C ALA A 247 9.75 10.10 -26.65
N GLU A 248 9.53 9.70 -27.90
CA GLU A 248 8.32 9.99 -28.64
C GLU A 248 7.10 9.30 -28.01
N ALA A 249 7.23 8.01 -27.69
CA ALA A 249 6.18 7.26 -26.99
C ALA A 249 5.78 7.93 -25.65
N LEU A 250 6.76 8.37 -24.85
CA LEU A 250 6.50 9.06 -23.59
C LEU A 250 5.79 10.41 -23.77
N ARG A 251 6.15 11.19 -24.79
CA ARG A 251 5.41 12.41 -25.16
C ARG A 251 3.97 12.08 -25.55
N GLY A 252 3.75 10.97 -26.25
CA GLY A 252 2.42 10.44 -26.56
C GLY A 252 1.63 10.08 -25.32
N VAL A 253 2.22 9.32 -24.37
CA VAL A 253 1.62 8.98 -23.08
C VAL A 253 1.23 10.23 -22.30
N TYR A 254 2.12 11.23 -22.20
CA TYR A 254 1.81 12.50 -21.52
C TYR A 254 0.64 13.23 -22.18
N LYS A 255 0.65 13.36 -23.52
CA LYS A 255 -0.40 14.03 -24.29
C LYS A 255 -1.75 13.34 -24.11
N ARG A 256 -1.80 12.02 -24.29
CA ARG A 256 -3.02 11.23 -24.08
C ARG A 256 -3.54 11.35 -22.66
N GLY A 257 -2.65 11.32 -21.69
CA GLY A 257 -2.96 11.45 -20.26
C GLY A 257 -3.65 12.76 -19.87
N GLN A 258 -3.65 13.80 -20.72
CA GLN A 258 -4.37 15.05 -20.46
C GLN A 258 -5.88 14.85 -20.34
N SER A 259 -6.45 13.84 -21.00
CA SER A 259 -7.86 13.48 -20.93
C SER A 259 -8.19 12.54 -19.74
N ASP A 260 -7.20 11.94 -19.11
CA ASP A 260 -7.41 11.01 -17.99
C ASP A 260 -7.96 11.74 -16.75
N LEU A 261 -8.76 11.01 -15.97
CA LEU A 261 -9.17 11.44 -14.65
C LEU A 261 -8.01 11.33 -13.64
N ALA A 262 -7.12 10.34 -13.80
CA ALA A 262 -5.91 10.16 -13.00
C ALA A 262 -4.70 10.85 -13.63
N TYR A 263 -3.70 11.14 -12.83
CA TYR A 263 -2.48 11.82 -13.26
C TYR A 263 -1.27 10.90 -13.43
N ASP A 264 -1.38 9.65 -13.04
CA ASP A 264 -0.29 8.67 -12.93
C ASP A 264 0.49 8.51 -14.22
N ALA A 265 -0.19 8.30 -15.34
CA ALA A 265 0.46 8.16 -16.64
C ALA A 265 1.27 9.40 -17.03
N ARG A 266 0.75 10.61 -16.71
CA ARG A 266 1.47 11.88 -16.98
C ARG A 266 2.71 12.00 -16.10
N GLU A 267 2.60 11.67 -14.81
CA GLU A 267 3.72 11.74 -13.86
C GLU A 267 4.83 10.76 -14.23
N SER A 268 4.48 9.49 -14.53
CA SER A 268 5.43 8.46 -14.96
C SER A 268 6.11 8.85 -16.27
N ALA A 269 5.35 9.40 -17.25
CA ALA A 269 5.91 9.83 -18.53
C ALA A 269 6.93 10.97 -18.36
N LEU A 270 6.64 11.97 -17.51
CA LEU A 270 7.58 13.06 -17.23
C LEU A 270 8.85 12.56 -16.51
N ALA A 271 8.68 11.65 -15.55
CA ALA A 271 9.82 11.05 -14.83
C ALA A 271 10.72 10.24 -15.77
N ALA A 272 10.11 9.44 -16.64
CA ALA A 272 10.83 8.65 -17.62
C ALA A 272 11.54 9.52 -18.68
N LEU A 273 10.88 10.55 -19.22
CA LEU A 273 11.53 11.53 -20.11
C LEU A 273 12.76 12.14 -19.47
N ALA A 274 12.64 12.57 -18.20
CA ALA A 274 13.78 13.12 -17.47
C ALA A 274 14.92 12.11 -17.28
N ALA A 275 14.61 10.81 -17.18
CA ALA A 275 15.61 9.74 -17.11
C ALA A 275 16.29 9.47 -18.45
N LEU A 276 15.65 9.80 -19.58
CA LEU A 276 16.25 9.74 -20.92
C LEU A 276 17.24 10.87 -21.16
N GLY A 277 17.05 12.03 -20.55
CA GLY A 277 17.97 13.16 -20.63
C GLY A 277 17.31 14.52 -20.90
N ALA A 278 18.09 15.60 -20.73
CA ALA A 278 17.57 16.96 -20.81
C ALA A 278 17.07 17.34 -22.20
N SER A 279 17.71 16.88 -23.28
CA SER A 279 17.30 17.14 -24.67
C SER A 279 15.91 16.61 -24.98
N GLU A 280 15.56 15.47 -24.40
CA GLU A 280 14.27 14.81 -24.65
C GLU A 280 13.14 15.32 -23.74
N ALA A 281 13.48 15.83 -22.55
CA ALA A 281 12.55 16.09 -21.48
C ALA A 281 12.16 17.55 -21.32
N THR A 282 13.11 18.50 -21.48
CA THR A 282 12.98 19.86 -20.97
C THR A 282 11.72 20.56 -21.43
N GLU A 283 11.39 20.50 -22.72
CA GLU A 283 10.21 21.18 -23.27
C GLU A 283 8.90 20.60 -22.73
N THR A 284 8.77 19.27 -22.70
CA THR A 284 7.56 18.60 -22.19
C THR A 284 7.40 18.86 -20.69
N VAL A 285 8.50 18.82 -19.92
CA VAL A 285 8.46 19.08 -18.47
C VAL A 285 8.17 20.54 -18.17
N LYS A 286 8.65 21.51 -18.99
CA LYS A 286 8.25 22.93 -18.89
C LYS A 286 6.76 23.13 -19.17
N ALA A 287 6.20 22.47 -20.20
CA ALA A 287 4.77 22.53 -20.48
C ALA A 287 3.94 21.99 -19.30
N ALA A 288 4.44 20.98 -18.58
CA ALA A 288 3.78 20.39 -17.41
C ALA A 288 3.69 21.31 -16.18
N LEU A 289 4.39 22.46 -16.16
CA LEU A 289 4.20 23.49 -15.14
C LEU A 289 2.79 24.10 -15.16
N ALA A 290 2.07 23.94 -16.27
CA ALA A 290 0.68 24.39 -16.46
C ALA A 290 -0.32 23.22 -16.47
N ASP A 291 0.08 22.01 -16.09
CA ASP A 291 -0.82 20.82 -16.04
C ASP A 291 -2.06 21.11 -15.20
N LYS A 292 -3.18 20.47 -15.50
CA LYS A 292 -4.42 20.62 -14.74
C LYS A 292 -4.25 20.16 -13.28
N GLU A 293 -3.40 19.14 -13.03
CA GLU A 293 -3.18 18.59 -11.70
C GLU A 293 -1.98 19.20 -10.98
N TRP A 294 -2.20 19.60 -9.73
CA TRP A 294 -1.16 20.20 -8.89
C TRP A 294 0.03 19.26 -8.67
N ALA A 295 -0.23 17.96 -8.44
CA ALA A 295 0.81 16.95 -8.28
C ALA A 295 1.78 16.92 -9.48
N VAL A 296 1.25 16.96 -10.70
CA VAL A 296 2.06 16.98 -11.93
C VAL A 296 2.90 18.25 -12.04
N ARG A 297 2.35 19.43 -11.67
CA ARG A 297 3.11 20.69 -11.62
C ARG A 297 4.27 20.63 -10.63
N LEU A 298 4.03 20.11 -9.42
CA LEU A 298 5.10 19.92 -8.41
C LEU A 298 6.16 18.95 -8.91
N ARG A 299 5.75 17.86 -9.57
CA ARG A 299 6.67 16.90 -10.19
C ARG A 299 7.53 17.58 -11.26
N ALA A 300 6.92 18.38 -12.12
CA ALA A 300 7.64 19.13 -13.15
C ALA A 300 8.69 20.07 -12.58
N VAL A 301 8.38 20.84 -11.51
CA VAL A 301 9.37 21.66 -10.79
C VAL A 301 10.54 20.84 -10.28
N LYS A 302 10.25 19.69 -9.64
CA LYS A 302 11.28 18.81 -9.09
C LYS A 302 12.21 18.26 -10.19
N LEU A 303 11.66 17.92 -11.35
CA LEU A 303 12.43 17.42 -12.49
C LEU A 303 13.25 18.56 -13.13
N LEU A 304 12.67 19.73 -13.34
CA LEU A 304 13.37 20.88 -13.92
C LEU A 304 14.53 21.37 -13.07
N ARG A 305 14.45 21.30 -11.75
CA ARG A 305 15.60 21.57 -10.86
C ARG A 305 16.83 20.72 -11.17
N LYS A 306 16.63 19.52 -11.76
CA LYS A 306 17.73 18.64 -12.18
C LYS A 306 18.13 18.85 -13.64
N LEU A 307 17.16 19.11 -14.52
CA LEU A 307 17.36 19.22 -15.97
C LEU A 307 17.90 20.61 -16.37
N ASP A 308 17.46 21.66 -15.69
CA ASP A 308 17.81 23.05 -15.91
C ASP A 308 17.89 23.79 -14.55
N PRO A 309 19.02 23.65 -13.82
CA PRO A 309 19.16 24.23 -12.48
C PRO A 309 19.16 25.76 -12.44
N SER A 310 19.29 26.44 -13.60
CA SER A 310 19.32 27.90 -13.69
C SER A 310 17.95 28.56 -13.57
N GLY A 311 16.85 27.79 -13.75
CA GLY A 311 15.50 28.31 -13.75
C GLY A 311 14.84 28.32 -12.35
N ASP A 312 14.11 29.40 -12.02
CA ASP A 312 13.29 29.50 -10.80
C ASP A 312 11.85 29.03 -11.07
N TYR A 313 11.70 27.75 -11.34
CA TYR A 313 10.43 27.12 -11.73
C TYR A 313 9.39 27.08 -10.61
N GLN A 314 9.79 27.20 -9.34
CA GLN A 314 8.87 27.28 -8.21
C GLN A 314 7.97 28.50 -8.27
N LYS A 315 8.48 29.64 -8.74
CA LYS A 315 7.71 30.89 -8.90
C LYS A 315 6.79 30.88 -10.11
N THR A 316 7.04 29.98 -11.07
CA THR A 316 6.26 29.94 -12.32
C THR A 316 5.00 29.08 -12.21
N ILE A 317 4.97 28.09 -11.30
CA ILE A 317 3.77 27.30 -11.09
C ILE A 317 2.70 28.14 -10.39
N ARG A 318 1.50 28.09 -10.96
CA ARG A 318 0.31 28.68 -10.34
C ARG A 318 -0.58 27.55 -9.83
N PRO A 319 -1.26 27.73 -8.68
CA PRO A 319 -2.32 26.83 -8.31
C PRO A 319 -3.30 26.68 -9.48
N ALA A 320 -3.88 25.49 -9.66
CA ALA A 320 -5.03 25.35 -10.53
C ALA A 320 -6.10 26.39 -10.14
N PRO A 321 -6.94 26.86 -11.06
CA PRO A 321 -8.09 27.66 -10.70
C PRO A 321 -8.81 26.93 -9.57
N GLY A 322 -8.80 27.53 -8.38
CA GLY A 322 -9.31 26.86 -7.17
C GLY A 322 -10.81 26.66 -7.26
N THR A 323 -11.33 25.78 -6.45
CA THR A 323 -12.74 25.77 -6.09
C THR A 323 -13.16 27.21 -5.72
N PRO A 324 -14.28 27.71 -6.25
CA PRO A 324 -14.71 29.09 -5.97
C PRO A 324 -14.67 29.41 -4.47
N PRO A 325 -14.32 30.63 -4.06
CA PRO A 325 -14.26 31.03 -2.65
C PRO A 325 -15.53 30.69 -1.85
N ALA A 326 -16.69 30.73 -2.46
CA ALA A 326 -17.96 30.32 -1.87
C ALA A 326 -17.95 28.89 -1.29
N ALA A 327 -17.08 28.01 -1.76
CA ALA A 327 -16.90 26.70 -1.18
C ALA A 327 -16.19 26.72 0.18
N TYR A 328 -15.51 27.80 0.52
CA TYR A 328 -14.82 27.99 1.80
C TYR A 328 -15.66 28.81 2.79
N ASP A 329 -16.78 29.39 2.36
CA ASP A 329 -17.71 30.17 3.20
C ASP A 329 -18.83 29.32 3.82
N ASP A 330 -18.76 27.99 3.67
CA ASP A 330 -19.73 27.08 4.22
C ASP A 330 -19.60 27.05 5.77
N ARG A 331 -20.63 27.58 6.46
CA ARG A 331 -20.68 27.61 7.92
C ARG A 331 -20.53 26.24 8.56
N ALA A 332 -21.00 25.19 7.93
CA ALA A 332 -20.86 23.83 8.43
C ALA A 332 -19.38 23.37 8.47
N ILE A 333 -18.49 24.02 7.68
CA ILE A 333 -17.06 23.77 7.69
C ILE A 333 -16.32 24.71 8.65
N ILE A 334 -16.70 26.01 8.63
CA ILE A 334 -15.98 27.05 9.37
C ILE A 334 -16.33 27.06 10.86
N ALA A 335 -17.59 26.81 11.16
CA ALA A 335 -18.13 26.80 12.51
C ALA A 335 -19.17 25.69 12.67
N PRO A 336 -18.74 24.41 12.64
CA PRO A 336 -19.63 23.27 12.77
C PRO A 336 -20.30 23.28 14.16
N GLU A 337 -21.62 23.12 14.19
CA GLU A 337 -22.37 23.01 15.46
C GLU A 337 -22.13 21.63 16.14
N TYR A 338 -21.64 20.65 15.39
CA TYR A 338 -21.33 19.30 15.83
C TYR A 338 -20.34 18.66 14.85
N SER A 339 -19.63 17.64 15.29
CA SER A 339 -18.80 16.81 14.41
C SER A 339 -19.67 15.76 13.72
N PRO A 340 -19.70 15.71 12.38
CA PRO A 340 -20.42 14.64 11.69
C PRO A 340 -19.83 13.26 11.98
N HIS A 341 -20.69 12.25 12.06
CA HIS A 341 -20.31 10.86 12.20
C HIS A 341 -20.47 10.12 10.89
N VAL A 342 -19.52 9.27 10.58
CA VAL A 342 -19.49 8.41 9.41
C VAL A 342 -19.67 6.95 9.83
N PHE A 343 -20.54 6.23 9.13
CA PHE A 343 -20.81 4.81 9.37
C PHE A 343 -20.44 4.03 8.12
N ILE A 344 -19.38 3.22 8.20
CA ILE A 344 -18.96 2.29 7.16
C ILE A 344 -19.58 0.94 7.43
N GLU A 345 -20.53 0.54 6.60
CA GLU A 345 -21.23 -0.74 6.69
C GLU A 345 -20.51 -1.80 5.87
N THR A 346 -20.19 -2.93 6.48
CA THR A 346 -19.55 -4.10 5.87
C THR A 346 -20.26 -5.38 6.29
N ALA A 347 -19.99 -6.50 5.64
CA ALA A 347 -20.48 -7.80 6.06
C ALA A 347 -20.00 -8.23 7.46
N LYS A 348 -18.92 -7.61 7.97
CA LYS A 348 -18.34 -7.91 9.28
C LYS A 348 -18.84 -7.00 10.40
N GLY A 349 -19.67 -6.01 10.05
CA GLY A 349 -20.25 -5.04 10.98
C GLY A 349 -20.07 -3.61 10.52
N THR A 350 -20.40 -2.67 11.39
CA THR A 350 -20.33 -1.24 11.14
C THR A 350 -19.17 -0.63 11.89
N ILE A 351 -18.40 0.22 11.21
CA ILE A 351 -17.35 1.05 11.78
C ILE A 351 -17.88 2.48 11.84
N GLU A 352 -17.90 3.07 13.02
CA GLU A 352 -18.33 4.46 13.24
C GLU A 352 -17.12 5.31 13.58
N PHE A 353 -16.92 6.42 12.87
CA PHE A 353 -15.89 7.40 13.21
C PHE A 353 -16.43 8.83 13.16
N GLU A 354 -15.91 9.65 14.05
CA GLU A 354 -16.17 11.10 14.10
C GLU A 354 -15.19 11.82 13.18
N LEU A 355 -15.69 12.77 12.39
CA LEU A 355 -14.88 13.60 11.51
C LEU A 355 -14.24 14.75 12.28
N ALA A 356 -12.95 14.99 12.02
CA ALA A 356 -12.18 16.10 12.61
C ALA A 356 -12.35 17.38 11.78
N VAL A 357 -13.57 17.92 11.70
CA VAL A 357 -13.93 19.03 10.79
C VAL A 357 -13.09 20.28 11.05
N LEU A 358 -12.75 20.58 12.32
CA LEU A 358 -11.94 21.75 12.67
C LEU A 358 -10.47 21.62 12.24
N ASP A 359 -9.94 20.41 12.21
CA ASP A 359 -8.54 20.14 11.89
C ASP A 359 -8.31 19.85 10.39
N ALA A 360 -9.34 19.32 9.70
CA ALA A 360 -9.29 18.93 8.29
C ALA A 360 -10.62 19.20 7.58
N PRO A 361 -11.03 20.49 7.48
CA PRO A 361 -12.35 20.87 6.96
C PRO A 361 -12.57 20.47 5.49
N GLN A 362 -11.58 20.65 4.62
CA GLN A 362 -11.70 20.34 3.19
C GLN A 362 -11.74 18.81 2.96
N THR A 363 -10.91 18.07 3.68
CA THR A 363 -10.86 16.61 3.63
C THR A 363 -12.17 16.02 4.13
N SER A 364 -12.70 16.53 5.27
CA SER A 364 -13.99 16.11 5.82
C SER A 364 -15.13 16.38 4.83
N ARG A 365 -15.19 17.58 4.26
CA ARG A 365 -16.19 17.93 3.24
C ARG A 365 -16.11 17.06 2.00
N ASN A 366 -14.88 16.82 1.50
CA ASN A 366 -14.65 15.94 0.35
C ASN A 366 -15.18 14.54 0.64
N PHE A 367 -14.83 13.98 1.80
CA PHE A 367 -15.27 12.65 2.21
C PHE A 367 -16.81 12.56 2.30
N ILE A 368 -17.46 13.53 2.96
CA ILE A 368 -18.93 13.62 3.05
C ILE A 368 -19.55 13.68 1.66
N THR A 369 -19.00 14.51 0.76
CA THR A 369 -19.52 14.67 -0.60
C THR A 369 -19.46 13.36 -1.39
N LEU A 370 -18.33 12.63 -1.30
CA LEU A 370 -18.16 11.34 -1.95
C LEU A 370 -19.08 10.27 -1.34
N ALA A 371 -19.22 10.24 -0.01
CA ALA A 371 -20.12 9.32 0.69
C ALA A 371 -21.58 9.53 0.27
N ARG A 372 -22.05 10.78 0.22
CA ARG A 372 -23.42 11.14 -0.22
C ARG A 372 -23.69 10.78 -1.67
N LYS A 373 -22.68 10.79 -2.53
CA LYS A 373 -22.79 10.33 -3.92
C LYS A 373 -22.76 8.80 -4.06
N GLY A 374 -22.61 8.06 -2.96
CA GLY A 374 -22.45 6.62 -2.98
C GLY A 374 -21.13 6.13 -3.59
N PHE A 375 -20.12 7.01 -3.72
CA PHE A 375 -18.85 6.70 -4.37
C PHE A 375 -18.16 5.47 -3.79
N PHE A 376 -18.25 5.28 -2.48
CA PHE A 376 -17.58 4.18 -1.78
C PHE A 376 -18.34 2.85 -1.83
N ASN A 377 -19.61 2.86 -2.24
CA ASN A 377 -20.45 1.65 -2.21
C ASN A 377 -19.94 0.62 -3.21
N GLY A 378 -19.73 -0.60 -2.74
CA GLY A 378 -19.19 -1.69 -3.54
C GLY A 378 -17.65 -1.68 -3.67
N LEU A 379 -16.95 -0.68 -3.13
CA LEU A 379 -15.50 -0.66 -3.18
C LEU A 379 -14.91 -1.61 -2.13
N ALA A 380 -13.83 -2.27 -2.50
CA ALA A 380 -13.10 -3.14 -1.58
C ALA A 380 -12.18 -2.36 -0.64
N ILE A 381 -11.97 -2.90 0.55
CA ILE A 381 -10.79 -2.60 1.35
C ILE A 381 -9.60 -3.28 0.65
N HIS A 382 -8.97 -2.57 -0.26
CA HIS A 382 -7.98 -3.11 -1.20
C HIS A 382 -6.63 -3.41 -0.57
N ARG A 383 -6.39 -2.91 0.66
CA ARG A 383 -5.13 -3.14 1.38
C ARG A 383 -5.39 -3.29 2.88
N VAL A 384 -4.89 -4.36 3.46
CA VAL A 384 -4.85 -4.59 4.91
C VAL A 384 -3.42 -4.94 5.31
N VAL A 385 -2.86 -4.17 6.21
CA VAL A 385 -1.55 -4.45 6.79
C VAL A 385 -1.72 -4.54 8.30
N PRO A 386 -1.73 -5.75 8.88
CA PRO A 386 -1.87 -5.95 10.31
C PRO A 386 -0.84 -5.12 11.10
N ASN A 387 -1.23 -4.58 12.26
CA ASN A 387 -0.45 -3.63 13.06
C ASN A 387 -0.16 -2.28 12.41
N PHE A 388 -0.69 -2.03 11.24
CA PHE A 388 -0.53 -0.75 10.55
C PHE A 388 -1.90 -0.16 10.22
N VAL A 389 -2.51 -0.51 9.09
CA VAL A 389 -3.76 0.09 8.64
C VAL A 389 -4.66 -0.90 7.88
N ILE A 390 -5.96 -0.61 7.82
CA ILE A 390 -6.83 -0.98 6.71
C ILE A 390 -6.96 0.23 5.79
N GLN A 391 -6.98 0.03 4.46
CA GLN A 391 -7.07 1.10 3.47
C GLN A 391 -8.14 0.78 2.42
N GLY A 392 -9.03 1.72 2.18
CA GLY A 392 -10.14 1.63 1.22
C GLY A 392 -10.31 2.91 0.41
N GLY A 393 -11.42 3.00 -0.35
CA GLY A 393 -11.76 4.18 -1.15
C GLY A 393 -11.07 4.28 -2.52
N ASP A 394 -10.44 3.20 -2.95
CA ASP A 394 -9.84 3.07 -4.28
C ASP A 394 -10.88 2.52 -5.26
N SER A 395 -11.25 3.31 -6.27
CA SER A 395 -12.23 2.93 -7.29
C SER A 395 -11.75 1.83 -8.24
N ARG A 396 -10.44 1.53 -8.29
CA ARG A 396 -9.86 0.47 -9.10
C ARG A 396 -9.47 -0.77 -8.31
N GLY A 397 -9.20 -0.63 -7.02
CA GLY A 397 -8.72 -1.70 -6.15
C GLY A 397 -7.25 -2.09 -6.37
N ASP A 398 -6.49 -1.33 -7.15
CA ASP A 398 -5.06 -1.57 -7.45
C ASP A 398 -4.11 -0.56 -6.79
N GLY A 399 -4.64 0.36 -6.00
CA GLY A 399 -3.92 1.45 -5.35
C GLY A 399 -3.91 2.76 -6.16
N GLY A 400 -4.27 2.74 -7.43
CA GLY A 400 -4.19 3.88 -8.35
C GLY A 400 -5.52 4.58 -8.62
N GLY A 401 -6.64 4.10 -8.06
CA GLY A 401 -7.96 4.69 -8.28
C GLY A 401 -8.26 5.87 -7.34
N GLY A 402 -9.16 6.75 -7.80
CA GLY A 402 -9.56 7.93 -7.06
C GLY A 402 -10.84 8.55 -7.63
N PRO A 403 -11.23 9.75 -7.14
CA PRO A 403 -12.47 10.42 -7.53
C PRO A 403 -12.35 11.21 -8.85
N GLY A 404 -11.19 11.19 -9.49
CA GLY A 404 -10.91 11.95 -10.71
C GLY A 404 -10.37 13.38 -10.46
N TYR A 405 -9.97 13.66 -9.23
CA TYR A 405 -9.31 14.91 -8.81
C TYR A 405 -8.51 14.69 -7.54
N THR A 406 -7.64 15.64 -7.22
CA THR A 406 -6.87 15.64 -5.97
C THR A 406 -7.27 16.82 -5.08
N ILE A 407 -7.08 16.66 -3.77
CA ILE A 407 -7.24 17.71 -2.76
C ILE A 407 -5.90 17.98 -2.07
N ARG A 408 -5.77 19.17 -1.49
CA ARG A 408 -4.58 19.55 -0.73
C ARG A 408 -4.54 18.87 0.62
N ASP A 409 -3.32 18.67 1.10
CA ASP A 409 -3.07 18.18 2.45
C ASP A 409 -3.49 19.23 3.49
N GLU A 410 -4.15 18.77 4.55
CA GLU A 410 -4.48 19.55 5.74
C GLU A 410 -3.72 18.96 6.93
N LEU A 411 -2.39 19.15 6.91
CA LEU A 411 -1.52 18.62 7.96
C LEU A 411 -1.86 19.28 9.29
N ASN A 412 -2.08 18.45 10.32
CA ASN A 412 -2.49 18.88 11.64
C ASN A 412 -1.72 18.13 12.74
N GLU A 413 -1.95 18.48 14.00
CA GLU A 413 -1.23 17.94 15.17
C GLU A 413 -1.90 16.69 15.76
N ARG A 414 -2.98 16.16 15.15
CA ARG A 414 -3.62 14.94 15.62
C ARG A 414 -2.66 13.75 15.50
N PRO A 415 -2.39 13.03 16.61
CA PRO A 415 -1.49 11.88 16.56
C PRO A 415 -2.17 10.69 15.87
N TYR A 416 -1.38 9.93 15.13
CA TYR A 416 -1.81 8.65 14.58
C TYR A 416 -1.76 7.56 15.65
N VAL A 417 -2.82 7.46 16.42
CA VAL A 417 -3.06 6.38 17.39
C VAL A 417 -4.01 5.32 16.79
N ARG A 418 -4.28 4.25 17.52
CA ARG A 418 -5.29 3.26 17.12
C ARG A 418 -6.63 3.94 16.86
N GLY A 419 -7.24 3.68 15.72
CA GLY A 419 -8.52 4.25 15.30
C GLY A 419 -8.43 5.60 14.56
N THR A 420 -7.25 6.22 14.45
CA THR A 420 -7.12 7.45 13.64
C THR A 420 -7.39 7.15 12.18
N VAL A 421 -8.23 7.99 11.56
CA VAL A 421 -8.58 7.93 10.14
C VAL A 421 -7.77 8.98 9.39
N GLY A 422 -7.00 8.54 8.40
CA GLY A 422 -6.09 9.38 7.62
C GLY A 422 -6.35 9.33 6.12
N MET A 423 -6.02 10.41 5.41
CA MET A 423 -6.06 10.49 3.95
C MET A 423 -4.81 9.82 3.36
N ALA A 424 -5.02 8.85 2.46
CA ALA A 424 -3.91 8.22 1.75
C ALA A 424 -3.38 9.16 0.65
N LEU A 425 -2.06 9.21 0.52
CA LEU A 425 -1.34 10.09 -0.39
C LEU A 425 -0.31 9.30 -1.21
N ALA A 426 -0.17 9.62 -2.48
CA ALA A 426 0.94 9.21 -3.34
C ALA A 426 2.08 10.26 -3.38
N GLY A 427 1.96 11.31 -2.59
CA GLY A 427 2.89 12.43 -2.46
C GLY A 427 2.16 13.64 -1.90
N LYS A 428 2.80 14.80 -1.90
CA LYS A 428 2.20 16.03 -1.37
C LYS A 428 1.01 16.46 -2.24
N ASP A 429 -0.10 16.84 -1.57
CA ASP A 429 -1.31 17.37 -2.21
C ASP A 429 -1.95 16.39 -3.23
N THR A 430 -1.91 15.09 -2.94
CA THR A 430 -2.47 14.03 -3.79
C THR A 430 -3.65 13.29 -3.14
N GLY A 431 -4.19 13.82 -2.05
CA GLY A 431 -5.39 13.28 -1.42
C GLY A 431 -6.57 13.21 -2.39
N GLY A 432 -7.45 12.24 -2.24
CA GLY A 432 -8.61 12.04 -3.11
C GLY A 432 -9.74 11.34 -2.37
N SER A 433 -9.96 10.07 -2.69
CA SER A 433 -10.97 9.23 -2.02
C SER A 433 -10.36 8.16 -1.13
N GLN A 434 -9.08 7.82 -1.30
CA GLN A 434 -8.45 6.76 -0.52
C GLN A 434 -8.21 7.21 0.91
N PHE A 435 -8.65 6.41 1.86
CA PHE A 435 -8.47 6.63 3.29
C PHE A 435 -7.98 5.37 3.98
N TYR A 436 -7.41 5.53 5.17
CA TYR A 436 -7.01 4.39 5.99
C TYR A 436 -7.38 4.60 7.46
N ILE A 437 -7.54 3.48 8.18
CA ILE A 437 -7.79 3.45 9.62
C ILE A 437 -6.63 2.71 10.29
N ALA A 438 -6.02 3.34 11.30
CA ALA A 438 -4.85 2.78 11.97
C ALA A 438 -5.22 1.69 12.99
N HIS A 439 -4.58 0.51 12.89
CA HIS A 439 -4.72 -0.59 13.85
C HIS A 439 -4.00 -0.31 15.18
N SER A 440 -2.92 0.44 15.14
CA SER A 440 -2.04 0.71 16.28
C SER A 440 -1.38 2.08 16.13
N PRO A 441 -0.69 2.60 17.17
CA PRO A 441 0.01 3.88 17.06
C PRO A 441 1.04 3.89 15.91
N GLN A 442 1.00 4.98 15.09
CA GLN A 442 1.87 5.15 13.92
C GLN A 442 2.54 6.55 13.92
N PRO A 443 3.41 6.87 14.89
CA PRO A 443 3.96 8.23 15.03
C PRO A 443 4.73 8.74 13.82
N HIS A 444 5.16 7.85 12.91
CA HIS A 444 5.84 8.25 11.68
C HIS A 444 4.92 8.93 10.65
N LEU A 445 3.62 8.85 10.86
CA LEU A 445 2.60 9.51 10.03
C LEU A 445 2.24 10.90 10.58
N ASP A 446 2.54 11.19 11.86
CA ASP A 446 2.21 12.45 12.52
C ASP A 446 2.79 13.64 11.74
N GLY A 447 1.94 14.64 11.48
CA GLY A 447 2.30 15.83 10.74
C GLY A 447 2.70 15.62 9.27
N LYS A 448 2.53 14.42 8.71
CA LYS A 448 2.86 14.09 7.31
C LYS A 448 1.66 13.70 6.47
N TYR A 449 0.60 13.28 7.11
CA TYR A 449 -0.66 12.90 6.49
C TYR A 449 -1.79 13.62 7.21
N THR A 450 -2.85 13.96 6.47
CA THR A 450 -4.04 14.56 7.04
C THR A 450 -4.79 13.55 7.90
N ALA A 451 -4.80 13.72 9.22
CA ALA A 451 -5.68 13.01 10.12
C ALA A 451 -7.04 13.73 10.15
N PHE A 452 -8.09 13.09 9.64
CA PHE A 452 -9.39 13.75 9.47
C PHE A 452 -10.55 13.09 10.22
N GLY A 453 -10.27 12.07 11.02
CA GLY A 453 -11.27 11.42 11.86
C GLY A 453 -10.68 10.45 12.88
N HIS A 454 -11.56 9.95 13.76
CA HIS A 454 -11.21 8.94 14.74
C HIS A 454 -12.37 7.98 14.96
N VAL A 455 -12.08 6.68 14.97
CA VAL A 455 -13.08 5.62 15.21
C VAL A 455 -13.56 5.69 16.66
N VAL A 456 -14.87 5.87 16.83
CA VAL A 456 -15.51 5.92 18.14
C VAL A 456 -16.22 4.62 18.50
N ASN A 457 -16.61 3.82 17.47
CA ASN A 457 -17.19 2.51 17.66
C ASN A 457 -16.80 1.56 16.52
N GLY A 458 -16.73 0.24 16.78
CA GLY A 458 -16.42 -0.77 15.74
C GLY A 458 -14.92 -0.99 15.49
N MET A 459 -14.02 -0.67 16.43
CA MET A 459 -12.61 -1.04 16.30
C MET A 459 -12.37 -2.57 16.29
N ASP A 460 -13.27 -3.35 16.87
CA ASP A 460 -13.29 -4.80 16.75
C ASP A 460 -13.66 -5.26 15.33
N VAL A 461 -14.50 -4.49 14.63
CA VAL A 461 -14.81 -4.71 13.20
C VAL A 461 -13.56 -4.40 12.37
N VAL A 462 -12.88 -3.28 12.62
CA VAL A 462 -11.61 -2.93 11.94
C VAL A 462 -10.59 -4.06 12.06
N ASP A 463 -10.46 -4.67 13.23
CA ASP A 463 -9.53 -5.79 13.47
C ASP A 463 -9.90 -7.06 12.68
N ARG A 464 -11.20 -7.28 12.39
CA ARG A 464 -11.68 -8.43 11.62
C ARG A 464 -11.71 -8.21 10.11
N ILE A 465 -11.54 -6.97 9.64
CA ILE A 465 -11.50 -6.66 8.21
C ILE A 465 -10.35 -7.41 7.53
N GLN A 466 -10.66 -8.01 6.42
CA GLN A 466 -9.70 -8.66 5.53
C GLN A 466 -9.57 -7.88 4.22
N GLN A 467 -8.43 -7.99 3.59
CA GLN A 467 -8.25 -7.43 2.25
C GLN A 467 -9.23 -8.12 1.28
N GLY A 468 -9.96 -7.31 0.54
CA GLY A 468 -11.05 -7.74 -0.33
C GLY A 468 -12.44 -7.60 0.27
N ASP A 469 -12.58 -7.35 1.58
CA ASP A 469 -13.89 -7.05 2.18
C ASP A 469 -14.49 -5.79 1.54
N VAL A 470 -15.79 -5.83 1.27
CA VAL A 470 -16.50 -4.79 0.53
C VAL A 470 -17.18 -3.81 1.48
N ILE A 471 -17.00 -2.53 1.20
CA ILE A 471 -17.81 -1.45 1.76
C ILE A 471 -19.19 -1.53 1.13
N GLN A 472 -20.17 -2.03 1.87
CA GLN A 472 -21.55 -2.14 1.38
C GLN A 472 -22.16 -0.76 1.18
N ARG A 473 -21.92 0.13 2.16
CA ARG A 473 -22.43 1.49 2.16
C ARG A 473 -21.66 2.36 3.14
N ILE A 474 -21.52 3.65 2.82
CA ILE A 474 -21.11 4.68 3.80
C ILE A 474 -22.28 5.64 3.99
N ARG A 475 -22.70 5.85 5.24
CA ARG A 475 -23.68 6.85 5.63
C ARG A 475 -23.03 7.93 6.49
N VAL A 476 -23.56 9.14 6.39
CA VAL A 476 -23.11 10.27 7.20
C VAL A 476 -24.30 10.80 8.00
N TRP A 477 -24.12 10.88 9.31
CA TRP A 477 -25.04 11.58 10.19
C TRP A 477 -24.49 12.98 10.45
N ASP A 478 -25.30 13.98 10.16
CA ASP A 478 -24.87 15.37 10.20
C ASP A 478 -25.53 16.18 11.36
N GLY A 479 -26.03 15.49 12.38
CA GLY A 479 -26.71 16.10 13.53
C GLY A 479 -28.17 16.48 13.27
N LYS A 480 -28.60 16.47 12.01
CA LYS A 480 -29.97 16.84 11.61
C LYS A 480 -30.73 15.68 10.97
N GLY A 481 -30.00 14.70 10.45
CA GLY A 481 -30.60 13.52 9.82
C GLY A 481 -29.56 12.63 9.14
N TRP A 482 -30.04 11.43 8.75
CA TRP A 482 -29.24 10.49 7.96
C TRP A 482 -29.22 10.92 6.49
N GLN A 483 -28.06 10.94 5.91
CA GLN A 483 -27.87 11.21 4.49
C GLN A 483 -27.00 10.14 3.83
#